data_47cb4b304410f30fbe9bfbad881f9aa0
#
_entry.id   47cb4b304410f30fbe9bfbad881f9aa0
#
_cell.length_a   1.000
_cell.length_b   1.000
_cell.length_c   1.000
_cell.angle_alpha   90.00
_cell.angle_beta   90.00
_cell.angle_gamma   90.00
#
_symmetry.space_group_name_H-M   'P 1'
#
loop_
_entity.id
_entity.type
_entity.pdbx_description
1 polymer ?
#
loop_
_entity_poly.entity_id
_entity_poly.type
_entity_poly.pdbx_seq_one_letter_code
_entity_poly.pdbx_strand_id
1 'polypeptide(L)'
;MVPKLAGPTIGLALGGGGARGLAHILVLEAFDELGLRPNLIAGTSIGAVYGAAYAMGLDGKDIRSRSKEVLGRWTDIAKHVLVSSRRSLHDFWKSRPFSTSLLKPAALLEAVFPELQTLQFQQLKSLLEVVATDFHRHTPYVMRQGPLLPAVAGSIALPALFRPVEHDGRVLLDGGMTNPIPFDLVLGKADITIACNVLGGPAEEPSNGLPTPLEVALSASHIMQNAIVNEKLKASAPDILLSPNVERYRVMQFHLIDDILDNAAPIKDELKRALEQRLNAAS
;
A
#
# COMPACT_ATOMS: atom_id res chain seq x y z
N MET A 1 -25.95 10.16 5.81
CA MET A 1 -26.45 8.79 5.92
C MET A 1 -26.21 8.12 4.60
N VAL A 2 -25.28 7.18 4.50
CA VAL A 2 -25.09 6.37 3.28
C VAL A 2 -26.28 5.40 3.21
N PRO A 3 -26.97 5.28 2.04
CA PRO A 3 -28.08 4.32 1.93
C PRO A 3 -27.58 2.92 2.23
N LYS A 4 -28.28 2.19 3.08
CA LYS A 4 -28.02 0.77 3.36
C LYS A 4 -28.28 0.01 2.05
N LEU A 5 -27.24 -0.37 1.35
CA LEU A 5 -27.32 -1.23 0.18
C LEU A 5 -27.97 -2.56 0.60
N ALA A 6 -28.86 -3.09 -0.24
CA ALA A 6 -29.51 -4.38 -0.04
C ALA A 6 -28.48 -5.50 -0.25
N GLY A 7 -27.74 -5.87 0.78
CA GLY A 7 -26.73 -6.92 0.75
C GLY A 7 -25.73 -6.79 1.90
N PRO A 8 -24.91 -7.82 2.15
CA PRO A 8 -23.88 -7.78 3.18
C PRO A 8 -22.83 -6.71 2.90
N THR A 9 -22.39 -6.03 3.94
CA THR A 9 -21.33 -5.02 3.87
C THR A 9 -19.97 -5.69 3.74
N ILE A 10 -19.06 -5.07 2.96
CA ILE A 10 -17.72 -5.59 2.71
C ILE A 10 -16.66 -4.63 3.26
N GLY A 11 -15.77 -5.16 4.08
CA GLY A 11 -14.55 -4.49 4.55
C GLY A 11 -13.33 -5.03 3.83
N LEU A 12 -12.53 -4.16 3.21
CA LEU A 12 -11.32 -4.52 2.46
C LEU A 12 -10.08 -3.91 3.12
N ALA A 13 -9.14 -4.74 3.54
CA ALA A 13 -7.84 -4.32 4.02
C ALA A 13 -6.76 -4.55 2.96
N LEU A 14 -6.05 -3.48 2.57
CA LEU A 14 -4.97 -3.50 1.59
C LEU A 14 -3.63 -3.27 2.29
N GLY A 15 -2.76 -4.28 2.26
CA GLY A 15 -1.47 -4.25 2.94
C GLY A 15 -0.42 -3.38 2.26
N GLY A 16 0.63 -3.05 3.02
CA GLY A 16 1.88 -2.48 2.51
C GLY A 16 2.72 -3.53 1.77
N GLY A 17 3.66 -3.10 0.92
CA GLY A 17 4.52 -4.03 0.19
C GLY A 17 5.33 -3.41 -0.95
N GLY A 18 5.28 -2.08 -1.10
CA GLY A 18 5.95 -1.38 -2.20
C GLY A 18 5.46 -1.86 -3.57
N ALA A 19 6.37 -2.20 -4.50
CA ALA A 19 6.02 -2.64 -5.85
C ALA A 19 5.12 -3.89 -5.89
N ARG A 20 5.24 -4.80 -4.90
CA ARG A 20 4.36 -5.96 -4.78
C ARG A 20 2.89 -5.58 -4.62
N GLY A 21 2.63 -4.40 -4.04
CA GLY A 21 1.28 -3.86 -3.90
C GLY A 21 0.60 -3.47 -5.20
N LEU A 22 1.29 -3.50 -6.34
CA LEU A 22 0.66 -3.41 -7.66
C LEU A 22 -0.39 -4.51 -7.87
N ALA A 23 -0.26 -5.64 -7.18
CA ALA A 23 -1.27 -6.71 -7.19
C ALA A 23 -2.64 -6.29 -6.61
N HIS A 24 -2.71 -5.25 -5.78
CA HIS A 24 -3.99 -4.69 -5.30
C HIS A 24 -4.88 -4.22 -6.45
N ILE A 25 -4.29 -3.77 -7.56
CA ILE A 25 -5.04 -3.37 -8.77
C ILE A 25 -5.95 -4.51 -9.23
N LEU A 26 -5.46 -5.74 -9.21
CA LEU A 26 -6.23 -6.92 -9.62
C LEU A 26 -7.40 -7.22 -8.67
N VAL A 27 -7.20 -7.00 -7.38
CA VAL A 27 -8.25 -7.11 -6.36
C VAL A 27 -9.36 -6.10 -6.63
N LEU A 28 -8.99 -4.84 -6.93
CA LEU A 28 -9.94 -3.77 -7.24
C LEU A 28 -10.68 -4.03 -8.56
N GLU A 29 -9.98 -4.50 -9.60
CA GLU A 29 -10.61 -4.92 -10.85
C GLU A 29 -11.61 -6.08 -10.65
N ALA A 30 -11.30 -7.04 -9.77
CA ALA A 30 -12.21 -8.13 -9.47
C ALA A 30 -13.51 -7.62 -8.82
N PHE A 31 -13.42 -6.62 -7.94
CA PHE A 31 -14.61 -5.94 -7.38
C PHE A 31 -15.42 -5.25 -8.46
N ASP A 32 -14.77 -4.53 -9.38
CA ASP A 32 -15.46 -3.86 -10.51
C ASP A 32 -16.16 -4.87 -11.43
N GLU A 33 -15.52 -6.01 -11.73
CA GLU A 33 -16.08 -7.08 -12.56
C GLU A 33 -17.28 -7.79 -11.91
N LEU A 34 -17.34 -7.81 -10.58
CA LEU A 34 -18.47 -8.31 -9.81
C LEU A 34 -19.58 -7.25 -9.64
N GLY A 35 -19.36 -6.00 -10.03
CA GLY A 35 -20.27 -4.89 -9.77
C GLY A 35 -20.41 -4.56 -8.28
N LEU A 36 -19.42 -4.93 -7.47
CA LEU A 36 -19.39 -4.71 -6.03
C LEU A 36 -18.42 -3.58 -5.67
N ARG A 37 -18.66 -2.93 -4.53
CA ARG A 37 -17.70 -2.00 -3.93
C ARG A 37 -17.62 -2.22 -2.42
N PRO A 38 -16.39 -2.24 -1.83
CA PRO A 38 -16.24 -2.28 -0.39
C PRO A 38 -16.88 -1.05 0.27
N ASN A 39 -17.58 -1.27 1.38
CA ASN A 39 -18.16 -0.21 2.20
C ASN A 39 -17.08 0.52 3.01
N LEU A 40 -16.08 -0.23 3.48
CA LEU A 40 -14.95 0.25 4.24
C LEU A 40 -13.65 -0.30 3.64
N ILE A 41 -12.69 0.59 3.40
CA ILE A 41 -11.34 0.24 2.96
C ILE A 41 -10.36 0.68 4.04
N ALA A 42 -9.49 -0.20 4.48
CA ALA A 42 -8.35 0.12 5.32
C ALA A 42 -7.05 -0.11 4.53
N GLY A 43 -6.16 0.87 4.49
CA GLY A 43 -4.95 0.79 3.68
C GLY A 43 -3.68 1.19 4.43
N THR A 44 -2.60 0.47 4.14
CA THR A 44 -1.25 0.77 4.63
C THR A 44 -0.30 0.95 3.46
N SER A 45 0.50 2.03 3.46
CA SER A 45 1.53 2.28 2.43
C SER A 45 0.93 2.24 1.01
N ILE A 46 1.43 1.43 0.10
CA ILE A 46 0.87 1.27 -1.25
C ILE A 46 -0.61 0.86 -1.22
N GLY A 47 -1.05 0.10 -0.21
CA GLY A 47 -2.45 -0.24 0.00
C GLY A 47 -3.31 0.99 0.33
N ALA A 48 -2.75 2.00 1.03
CA ALA A 48 -3.43 3.27 1.26
C ALA A 48 -3.55 4.09 -0.03
N VAL A 49 -2.54 4.04 -0.91
CA VAL A 49 -2.57 4.73 -2.21
C VAL A 49 -3.72 4.18 -3.08
N TYR A 50 -3.75 2.88 -3.28
CA TYR A 50 -4.78 2.26 -4.13
C TYR A 50 -6.15 2.23 -3.46
N GLY A 51 -6.20 2.09 -2.13
CA GLY A 51 -7.42 2.23 -1.37
C GLY A 51 -8.04 3.62 -1.49
N ALA A 52 -7.23 4.68 -1.41
CA ALA A 52 -7.68 6.05 -1.61
C ALA A 52 -8.16 6.29 -3.06
N ALA A 53 -7.38 5.85 -4.06
CA ALA A 53 -7.75 5.96 -5.46
C ALA A 53 -9.11 5.29 -5.75
N TYR A 54 -9.33 4.10 -5.22
CA TYR A 54 -10.59 3.37 -5.38
C TYR A 54 -11.73 4.03 -4.61
N ALA A 55 -11.48 4.48 -3.36
CA ALA A 55 -12.48 5.17 -2.55
C ALA A 55 -12.90 6.52 -3.15
N MET A 56 -12.04 7.21 -3.90
CA MET A 56 -12.39 8.42 -4.68
C MET A 56 -13.37 8.10 -5.82
N GLY A 57 -13.44 6.84 -6.25
CA GLY A 57 -14.35 6.34 -7.27
C GLY A 57 -13.70 6.02 -8.60
N LEU A 58 -12.38 5.97 -8.68
CA LEU A 58 -11.68 5.36 -9.82
C LEU A 58 -11.96 3.87 -9.86
N ASP A 59 -12.01 3.29 -11.04
CA ASP A 59 -12.05 1.84 -11.20
C ASP A 59 -10.62 1.24 -11.24
N GLY A 60 -10.53 -0.09 -11.15
CA GLY A 60 -9.24 -0.78 -11.16
C GLY A 60 -8.47 -0.60 -12.48
N LYS A 61 -9.17 -0.43 -13.62
CA LYS A 61 -8.57 -0.19 -14.93
C LYS A 61 -7.95 1.20 -15.02
N ASP A 62 -8.63 2.21 -14.51
CA ASP A 62 -8.10 3.57 -14.41
C ASP A 62 -6.86 3.62 -13.53
N ILE A 63 -6.92 2.95 -12.35
CA ILE A 63 -5.78 2.85 -11.43
C ILE A 63 -4.61 2.15 -12.11
N ARG A 64 -4.83 1.05 -12.85
CA ARG A 64 -3.80 0.36 -13.63
C ARG A 64 -3.17 1.28 -14.66
N SER A 65 -3.98 1.95 -15.47
CA SER A 65 -3.52 2.82 -16.55
C SER A 65 -2.63 3.95 -16.05
N ARG A 66 -3.08 4.66 -15.01
CA ARG A 66 -2.31 5.75 -14.38
C ARG A 66 -1.02 5.25 -13.72
N SER A 67 -1.08 4.10 -13.05
CA SER A 67 0.11 3.49 -12.44
C SER A 67 1.16 3.16 -13.50
N LYS A 68 0.77 2.53 -14.63
CA LYS A 68 1.69 2.22 -15.73
C LYS A 68 2.29 3.48 -16.35
N GLU A 69 1.49 4.52 -16.59
CA GLU A 69 1.96 5.76 -17.20
C GLU A 69 3.02 6.45 -16.33
N VAL A 70 2.74 6.60 -15.04
CA VAL A 70 3.65 7.32 -14.13
C VAL A 70 4.87 6.48 -13.80
N LEU A 71 4.71 5.19 -13.47
CA LEU A 71 5.83 4.33 -13.09
C LEU A 71 6.77 4.06 -14.28
N GLY A 72 6.25 4.01 -15.51
CA GLY A 72 7.07 3.96 -16.73
C GLY A 72 8.00 5.17 -16.86
N ARG A 73 7.51 6.37 -16.55
CA ARG A 73 8.31 7.61 -16.57
C ARG A 73 9.30 7.69 -15.39
N TRP A 74 8.91 7.20 -14.22
CA TRP A 74 9.76 7.26 -13.01
C TRP A 74 11.01 6.38 -13.12
N THR A 75 10.97 5.29 -13.85
CA THR A 75 12.16 4.47 -14.10
C THR A 75 13.23 5.26 -14.85
N ASP A 76 12.85 6.13 -15.75
CA ASP A 76 13.79 6.98 -16.49
C ASP A 76 14.34 8.13 -15.62
N ILE A 77 13.49 8.74 -14.78
CA ILE A 77 13.90 9.76 -13.82
C ILE A 77 14.80 9.16 -12.73
N ALA A 78 14.46 8.01 -12.18
CA ALA A 78 15.27 7.34 -11.16
C ALA A 78 16.65 6.93 -11.70
N LYS A 79 16.75 6.47 -12.95
CA LYS A 79 18.03 6.22 -13.60
C LYS A 79 18.89 7.49 -13.72
N HIS A 80 18.28 8.63 -14.06
CA HIS A 80 18.99 9.91 -14.16
C HIS A 80 19.45 10.44 -12.79
N VAL A 81 18.63 10.30 -11.76
CA VAL A 81 18.96 10.72 -10.38
C VAL A 81 20.07 9.82 -9.79
N LEU A 82 20.00 8.50 -9.97
CA LEU A 82 21.05 7.57 -9.50
C LEU A 82 22.38 7.76 -10.23
N VAL A 83 22.35 8.05 -11.54
CA VAL A 83 23.57 8.31 -12.33
C VAL A 83 24.22 9.64 -11.95
N SER A 84 23.42 10.67 -11.67
CA SER A 84 23.95 11.96 -11.19
C SER A 84 24.53 11.91 -9.78
N SER A 85 24.00 11.01 -8.92
CA SER A 85 24.47 10.81 -7.54
C SER A 85 25.85 10.12 -7.46
N ARG A 86 26.30 9.40 -8.49
CA ARG A 86 27.62 8.75 -8.52
C ARG A 86 28.81 9.71 -8.54
N ARG A 87 28.60 10.99 -8.83
CA ARG A 87 29.68 12.01 -8.85
C ARG A 87 29.98 12.65 -7.51
N SER A 88 29.23 12.40 -6.44
CA SER A 88 29.33 13.14 -5.18
C SER A 88 29.67 12.30 -3.95
N LEU A 89 30.24 11.10 -4.05
CA LEU A 89 30.67 10.34 -2.88
C LEU A 89 31.81 11.03 -2.10
N HIS A 90 32.61 11.88 -2.75
CA HIS A 90 33.67 12.64 -2.10
C HIS A 90 33.15 13.87 -1.33
N ASP A 91 32.07 14.49 -1.82
CA ASP A 91 31.42 15.64 -1.18
C ASP A 91 30.47 15.22 -0.04
N PHE A 92 30.04 13.96 -0.04
CA PHE A 92 29.15 13.38 0.97
C PHE A 92 29.74 13.38 2.39
N TRP A 93 31.07 13.25 2.53
CA TRP A 93 31.74 13.25 3.82
C TRP A 93 32.02 14.64 4.41
N LYS A 94 31.96 15.70 3.61
CA LYS A 94 32.26 17.07 4.04
C LYS A 94 31.06 17.94 4.37
N SER A 95 29.84 17.58 3.91
CA SER A 95 28.65 18.41 4.08
C SER A 95 27.55 17.64 4.78
N ARG A 96 27.31 17.93 6.04
CA ARG A 96 26.17 17.52 6.90
C ARG A 96 25.49 16.21 6.47
N PRO A 97 25.66 15.08 7.19
CA PRO A 97 25.26 13.73 6.75
C PRO A 97 23.74 13.50 6.59
N PHE A 98 22.88 14.51 6.75
CA PHE A 98 21.42 14.37 6.71
C PHE A 98 20.71 15.33 5.75
N SER A 99 21.41 16.00 4.84
CA SER A 99 20.77 16.87 3.84
C SER A 99 20.64 16.19 2.46
N THR A 100 20.77 14.89 2.36
CA THR A 100 20.44 14.15 1.13
C THR A 100 18.95 14.28 0.89
N SER A 101 18.59 14.71 -0.31
CA SER A 101 17.23 14.98 -0.76
C SER A 101 16.41 13.67 -0.82
N LEU A 102 15.92 13.23 0.34
CA LEU A 102 14.86 12.23 0.38
C LEU A 102 13.65 12.76 -0.42
N LEU A 103 13.02 11.89 -1.17
CA LEU A 103 11.86 12.23 -1.97
C LEU A 103 10.72 12.72 -1.07
N LYS A 104 9.93 13.67 -1.56
CA LYS A 104 8.69 14.08 -0.91
C LYS A 104 7.59 13.10 -1.33
N PRO A 105 6.95 12.36 -0.39
CA PRO A 105 5.90 11.40 -0.74
C PRO A 105 4.73 12.07 -1.49
N ALA A 106 4.35 13.29 -1.10
CA ALA A 106 3.28 14.03 -1.74
C ALA A 106 3.51 14.25 -3.24
N ALA A 107 4.73 14.58 -3.66
CA ALA A 107 5.03 14.84 -5.08
C ALA A 107 4.83 13.57 -5.96
N LEU A 108 5.10 12.38 -5.43
CA LEU A 108 4.82 11.13 -6.12
C LEU A 108 3.30 10.90 -6.25
N LEU A 109 2.57 11.12 -5.16
CA LEU A 109 1.11 10.94 -5.13
C LEU A 109 0.40 11.91 -6.08
N GLU A 110 0.82 13.17 -6.11
CA GLU A 110 0.29 14.21 -7.01
C GLU A 110 0.50 13.85 -8.49
N ALA A 111 1.62 13.19 -8.81
CA ALA A 111 1.89 12.78 -10.18
C ALA A 111 0.98 11.62 -10.63
N VAL A 112 0.59 10.70 -9.72
CA VAL A 112 -0.24 9.53 -10.07
C VAL A 112 -1.73 9.85 -9.90
N PHE A 113 -2.10 10.49 -8.79
CA PHE A 113 -3.48 10.80 -8.40
C PHE A 113 -3.59 12.25 -7.94
N PRO A 114 -3.59 13.23 -8.86
CA PRO A 114 -3.64 14.66 -8.52
C PRO A 114 -4.89 15.06 -7.72
N GLU A 115 -5.96 14.30 -7.83
CA GLU A 115 -7.21 14.53 -7.08
C GLU A 115 -7.00 14.47 -5.56
N LEU A 116 -5.99 13.75 -5.08
CA LEU A 116 -5.65 13.67 -3.64
C LEU A 116 -5.37 15.04 -3.02
N GLN A 117 -4.92 16.04 -3.82
CA GLN A 117 -4.65 17.37 -3.33
C GLN A 117 -5.88 18.13 -2.84
N THR A 118 -7.03 17.88 -3.47
CA THR A 118 -8.24 18.67 -3.25
C THR A 118 -9.32 17.94 -2.47
N LEU A 119 -9.22 16.60 -2.38
CA LEU A 119 -10.23 15.78 -1.73
C LEU A 119 -9.96 15.58 -0.24
N GLN A 120 -11.05 15.41 0.48
CA GLN A 120 -11.07 15.02 1.89
C GLN A 120 -11.74 13.66 2.07
N PHE A 121 -11.49 12.98 3.18
CA PHE A 121 -12.08 11.68 3.51
C PHE A 121 -13.61 11.68 3.40
N GLN A 122 -14.27 12.79 3.80
CA GLN A 122 -15.73 12.92 3.81
C GLN A 122 -16.35 12.97 2.41
N GLN A 123 -15.55 13.19 1.37
CA GLN A 123 -16.00 13.27 -0.04
C GLN A 123 -15.85 11.94 -0.77
N LEU A 124 -15.34 10.91 -0.10
CA LEU A 124 -15.10 9.60 -0.70
C LEU A 124 -16.39 8.81 -0.90
N LYS A 125 -16.41 7.93 -1.89
CA LYS A 125 -17.55 7.02 -2.20
C LYS A 125 -17.59 5.80 -1.27
N SER A 126 -16.45 5.38 -0.73
CA SER A 126 -16.33 4.34 0.30
C SER A 126 -15.64 4.95 1.53
N LEU A 127 -15.97 4.45 2.72
CA LEU A 127 -15.21 4.83 3.91
C LEU A 127 -13.76 4.39 3.76
N LEU A 128 -12.83 5.24 4.18
CA LEU A 128 -11.41 4.96 4.10
C LEU A 128 -10.73 5.17 5.45
N GLU A 129 -9.90 4.23 5.84
CA GLU A 129 -9.00 4.33 6.97
C GLU A 129 -7.56 4.19 6.47
N VAL A 130 -6.73 5.21 6.66
CA VAL A 130 -5.33 5.25 6.24
C VAL A 130 -4.43 5.09 7.45
N VAL A 131 -3.52 4.12 7.41
CA VAL A 131 -2.60 3.82 8.50
C VAL A 131 -1.22 4.43 8.22
N ALA A 132 -0.73 5.20 9.19
CA ALA A 132 0.66 5.62 9.29
C ALA A 132 1.23 5.19 10.65
N THR A 133 2.53 5.37 10.86
CA THR A 133 3.20 5.16 12.14
C THR A 133 3.54 6.51 12.77
N ASP A 134 3.09 6.76 14.00
CA ASP A 134 3.53 7.92 14.80
C ASP A 134 4.95 7.67 15.30
N PHE A 135 5.90 8.45 14.78
CA PHE A 135 7.33 8.30 15.07
C PHE A 135 7.65 8.43 16.56
N HIS A 136 7.03 9.40 17.26
CA HIS A 136 7.35 9.66 18.67
C HIS A 136 6.62 8.74 19.64
N ARG A 137 5.43 8.24 19.25
CA ARG A 137 4.64 7.33 20.10
C ARG A 137 4.89 5.86 19.83
N HIS A 138 5.53 5.53 18.70
CA HIS A 138 5.77 4.15 18.25
C HIS A 138 4.49 3.32 18.12
N THR A 139 3.40 3.97 17.69
CA THR A 139 2.07 3.34 17.56
C THR A 139 1.48 3.59 16.18
N PRO A 140 0.55 2.74 15.72
CA PRO A 140 -0.21 3.05 14.51
C PRO A 140 -1.04 4.32 14.73
N TYR A 141 -1.08 5.17 13.71
CA TYR A 141 -1.94 6.33 13.63
C TYR A 141 -2.91 6.17 12.46
N VAL A 142 -4.20 6.03 12.77
CA VAL A 142 -5.25 5.77 11.79
C VAL A 142 -6.00 7.06 11.48
N MET A 143 -5.95 7.50 10.22
CA MET A 143 -6.59 8.71 9.73
C MET A 143 -7.89 8.35 9.00
N ARG A 144 -8.98 9.09 9.32
CA ARG A 144 -10.35 8.85 8.83
C ARG A 144 -11.05 10.13 8.42
N GLN A 145 -10.41 11.27 8.58
CA GLN A 145 -10.98 12.59 8.32
C GLN A 145 -9.90 13.59 7.91
N GLY A 146 -10.33 14.73 7.35
CA GLY A 146 -9.43 15.77 6.90
C GLY A 146 -8.90 15.53 5.48
N PRO A 147 -7.81 16.21 5.08
CA PRO A 147 -7.27 16.15 3.73
C PRO A 147 -6.60 14.80 3.43
N LEU A 148 -6.83 14.25 2.24
CA LEU A 148 -6.32 12.94 1.83
C LEU A 148 -4.82 12.93 1.58
N LEU A 149 -4.30 13.93 0.86
CA LEU A 149 -2.90 13.92 0.43
C LEU A 149 -1.91 13.75 1.59
N PRO A 150 -1.96 14.56 2.68
CA PRO A 150 -1.02 14.37 3.79
C PRO A 150 -1.20 13.04 4.52
N ALA A 151 -2.43 12.51 4.59
CA ALA A 151 -2.69 11.21 5.20
C ALA A 151 -2.04 10.07 4.41
N VAL A 152 -2.28 10.01 3.10
CA VAL A 152 -1.68 8.98 2.23
C VAL A 152 -0.16 9.18 2.14
N ALA A 153 0.32 10.43 2.08
CA ALA A 153 1.76 10.74 2.09
C ALA A 153 2.45 10.25 3.37
N GLY A 154 1.82 10.42 4.54
CA GLY A 154 2.31 9.88 5.80
C GLY A 154 2.38 8.37 5.79
N SER A 155 1.37 7.72 5.20
CA SER A 155 1.28 6.26 5.11
C SER A 155 2.38 5.62 4.25
N ILE A 156 2.89 6.33 3.22
CA ILE A 156 3.97 5.84 2.34
C ILE A 156 5.34 6.39 2.70
N ALA A 157 5.50 7.09 3.82
CA ALA A 157 6.76 7.72 4.23
C ALA A 157 7.79 6.68 4.71
N LEU A 158 8.21 5.79 3.81
CA LEU A 158 9.19 4.72 4.08
C LEU A 158 10.55 5.33 4.43
N PRO A 159 11.11 5.01 5.61
CA PRO A 159 12.44 5.49 6.02
C PRO A 159 13.52 5.18 4.98
N ALA A 160 14.51 6.03 4.90
CA ALA A 160 15.62 6.02 3.93
C ALA A 160 15.22 6.33 2.47
N LEU A 161 13.94 6.30 2.10
CA LEU A 161 13.46 6.64 0.76
C LEU A 161 12.73 7.99 0.75
N PHE A 162 11.83 8.19 1.69
CA PHE A 162 11.00 9.39 1.79
C PHE A 162 11.30 10.19 3.06
N ARG A 163 11.00 11.50 3.00
CA ARG A 163 10.97 12.35 4.19
C ARG A 163 9.79 11.98 5.07
N PRO A 164 9.95 12.02 6.40
CA PRO A 164 8.81 11.99 7.31
C PRO A 164 7.78 13.08 6.97
N VAL A 165 6.52 12.83 7.26
CA VAL A 165 5.42 13.76 7.01
C VAL A 165 4.91 14.32 8.34
N GLU A 166 4.87 15.64 8.45
CA GLU A 166 4.20 16.30 9.58
C GLU A 166 2.71 16.42 9.29
N HIS A 167 1.88 15.91 10.20
CA HIS A 167 0.43 15.95 10.11
C HIS A 167 -0.19 15.95 11.50
N ASP A 168 -1.11 16.89 11.79
CA ASP A 168 -1.80 17.05 13.08
C ASP A 168 -0.85 17.04 14.27
N GLY A 169 0.28 17.75 14.17
CA GLY A 169 1.29 17.85 15.22
C GLY A 169 2.05 16.55 15.48
N ARG A 170 2.01 15.58 14.55
CA ARG A 170 2.73 14.30 14.59
C ARG A 170 3.75 14.22 13.47
N VAL A 171 4.79 13.46 13.71
CA VAL A 171 5.74 13.05 12.66
C VAL A 171 5.37 11.63 12.24
N LEU A 172 4.95 11.48 10.98
CA LEU A 172 4.45 10.23 10.44
C LEU A 172 5.51 9.55 9.58
N LEU A 173 5.59 8.24 9.75
CA LEU A 173 6.33 7.29 8.93
C LEU A 173 5.38 6.26 8.31
N ASP A 174 5.91 5.42 7.41
CA ASP A 174 5.16 4.34 6.74
C ASP A 174 4.41 3.48 7.75
N GLY A 175 3.13 3.25 7.48
CA GLY A 175 2.24 2.49 8.35
C GLY A 175 2.63 1.02 8.51
N GLY A 176 3.39 0.48 7.56
CA GLY A 176 3.89 -0.90 7.60
C GLY A 176 4.78 -1.21 8.79
N MET A 177 5.35 -0.20 9.43
CA MET A 177 6.19 -0.39 10.63
C MET A 177 5.38 -0.82 11.86
N THR A 178 4.07 -0.54 11.91
CA THR A 178 3.22 -0.84 13.07
C THR A 178 1.97 -1.66 12.72
N ASN A 179 1.41 -1.47 11.53
CA ASN A 179 0.25 -2.23 11.05
C ASN A 179 0.37 -2.51 9.54
N PRO A 180 1.16 -3.50 9.15
CA PRO A 180 1.45 -3.78 7.74
C PRO A 180 0.24 -4.18 6.92
N ILE A 181 -0.72 -4.93 7.52
CA ILE A 181 -1.99 -5.30 6.90
C ILE A 181 -3.08 -4.95 7.90
N PRO A 182 -3.88 -3.89 7.63
CA PRO A 182 -4.79 -3.32 8.62
C PRO A 182 -6.15 -4.03 8.65
N PHE A 183 -6.18 -5.38 8.63
CA PHE A 183 -7.44 -6.13 8.65
C PHE A 183 -8.17 -6.02 9.99
N ASP A 184 -7.47 -5.77 11.08
CA ASP A 184 -8.04 -5.45 12.39
C ASP A 184 -8.97 -4.23 12.36
N LEU A 185 -8.76 -3.32 11.40
CA LEU A 185 -9.60 -2.13 11.24
C LEU A 185 -10.93 -2.41 10.54
N VAL A 186 -11.06 -3.51 9.83
CA VAL A 186 -12.29 -3.92 9.16
C VAL A 186 -13.04 -5.02 9.90
N LEU A 187 -12.38 -5.78 10.78
CA LEU A 187 -12.99 -6.80 11.62
C LEU A 187 -14.09 -6.19 12.52
N GLY A 188 -15.27 -6.82 12.55
CA GLY A 188 -16.42 -6.38 13.32
C GLY A 188 -17.09 -5.08 12.83
N LYS A 189 -16.64 -4.52 11.68
CA LYS A 189 -17.25 -3.34 11.06
C LYS A 189 -17.94 -3.64 9.73
N ALA A 190 -17.76 -4.84 9.20
CA ALA A 190 -18.39 -5.32 7.98
C ALA A 190 -18.80 -6.78 8.15
N ASP A 191 -19.79 -7.21 7.36
CA ASP A 191 -20.33 -8.59 7.39
C ASP A 191 -19.33 -9.58 6.74
N ILE A 192 -18.59 -9.13 5.73
CA ILE A 192 -17.52 -9.89 5.07
C ILE A 192 -16.24 -9.09 5.13
N THR A 193 -15.19 -9.68 5.69
CA THR A 193 -13.89 -9.04 5.85
C THR A 193 -12.85 -9.69 4.95
N ILE A 194 -12.16 -8.87 4.14
CA ILE A 194 -11.17 -9.31 3.15
C ILE A 194 -9.86 -8.60 3.43
N ALA A 195 -8.75 -9.34 3.43
CA ALA A 195 -7.42 -8.74 3.48
C ALA A 195 -6.57 -9.23 2.31
N CYS A 196 -5.79 -8.31 1.73
CA CYS A 196 -4.81 -8.63 0.70
C CYS A 196 -3.39 -8.42 1.25
N ASN A 197 -2.67 -9.54 1.42
CA ASN A 197 -1.30 -9.59 1.89
C ASN A 197 -0.34 -9.59 0.70
N VAL A 198 0.34 -8.48 0.47
CA VAL A 198 1.36 -8.31 -0.58
C VAL A 198 2.78 -8.21 -0.02
N LEU A 199 2.97 -8.52 1.26
CA LEU A 199 4.31 -8.54 1.84
C LEU A 199 5.19 -9.62 1.19
N GLY A 200 4.61 -10.76 0.83
CA GLY A 200 5.35 -11.91 0.34
C GLY A 200 6.13 -12.62 1.46
N GLY A 201 6.58 -13.80 1.15
CA GLY A 201 7.41 -14.63 2.01
C GLY A 201 8.92 -14.46 1.76
N PRO A 202 9.73 -15.38 2.31
CA PRO A 202 11.14 -15.50 1.98
C PRO A 202 11.32 -15.78 0.48
N ALA A 203 12.30 -15.14 -0.17
CA ALA A 203 12.65 -15.47 -1.53
C ALA A 203 13.28 -16.88 -1.59
N GLU A 204 12.86 -17.69 -2.56
CA GLU A 204 13.35 -19.06 -2.69
C GLU A 204 14.83 -19.15 -3.11
N GLU A 205 15.38 -18.13 -3.74
CA GLU A 205 16.79 -18.11 -4.17
C GLU A 205 17.58 -16.98 -3.50
N PRO A 206 18.72 -17.31 -2.86
CA PRO A 206 19.63 -16.28 -2.37
C PRO A 206 20.24 -15.53 -3.55
N SER A 207 20.22 -14.20 -3.51
CA SER A 207 20.98 -13.38 -4.44
C SER A 207 22.47 -13.70 -4.32
N ASN A 208 23.18 -13.81 -5.45
CA ASN A 208 24.63 -13.98 -5.44
C ASN A 208 25.30 -12.76 -4.79
N GLY A 209 25.91 -12.95 -3.63
CA GLY A 209 26.66 -11.95 -2.87
C GLY A 209 25.93 -11.41 -1.63
N LEU A 210 26.65 -10.60 -0.85
CA LEU A 210 26.10 -9.92 0.33
C LEU A 210 25.21 -8.74 -0.11
N PRO A 211 24.05 -8.54 0.55
CA PRO A 211 23.17 -7.41 0.24
C PRO A 211 23.80 -6.08 0.63
N THR A 212 23.45 -5.02 -0.07
CA THR A 212 23.86 -3.66 0.25
C THR A 212 23.24 -3.18 1.57
N PRO A 213 23.83 -2.18 2.26
CA PRO A 213 23.25 -1.65 3.50
C PRO A 213 21.80 -1.16 3.37
N LEU A 214 21.43 -0.57 2.22
CA LEU A 214 20.07 -0.15 1.94
C LEU A 214 19.12 -1.36 1.78
N GLU A 215 19.56 -2.39 1.06
CA GLU A 215 18.80 -3.64 0.93
C GLU A 215 18.59 -4.32 2.28
N VAL A 216 19.63 -4.33 3.14
CA VAL A 216 19.51 -4.86 4.51
C VAL A 216 18.48 -4.08 5.31
N ALA A 217 18.50 -2.74 5.28
CA ALA A 217 17.57 -1.91 6.03
C ALA A 217 16.11 -2.12 5.57
N LEU A 218 15.87 -2.18 4.26
CA LEU A 218 14.54 -2.44 3.69
C LEU A 218 14.07 -3.87 4.00
N SER A 219 14.97 -4.85 3.88
CA SER A 219 14.64 -6.26 4.19
C SER A 219 14.40 -6.47 5.68
N ALA A 220 15.14 -5.81 6.57
CA ALA A 220 14.90 -5.88 8.01
C ALA A 220 13.50 -5.37 8.37
N SER A 221 13.08 -4.24 7.79
CA SER A 221 11.71 -3.74 7.95
C SER A 221 10.68 -4.77 7.47
N HIS A 222 10.91 -5.40 6.32
CA HIS A 222 10.03 -6.41 5.77
C HIS A 222 9.93 -7.68 6.64
N ILE A 223 11.05 -8.15 7.19
CA ILE A 223 11.08 -9.28 8.13
C ILE A 223 10.24 -8.97 9.36
N MET A 224 10.39 -7.76 9.94
CA MET A 224 9.59 -7.34 11.10
C MET A 224 8.10 -7.22 10.76
N GLN A 225 7.76 -6.71 9.59
CA GLN A 225 6.37 -6.62 9.12
C GLN A 225 5.72 -8.01 9.01
N ASN A 226 6.43 -8.99 8.44
CA ASN A 226 5.95 -10.37 8.38
C ASN A 226 5.74 -10.97 9.78
N ALA A 227 6.65 -10.71 10.72
CA ALA A 227 6.48 -11.16 12.11
C ALA A 227 5.23 -10.55 12.76
N ILE A 228 4.99 -9.25 12.58
CA ILE A 228 3.77 -8.57 13.06
C ILE A 228 2.51 -9.21 12.46
N VAL A 229 2.48 -9.43 11.15
CA VAL A 229 1.31 -10.03 10.48
C VAL A 229 1.06 -11.44 10.97
N ASN A 230 2.10 -12.26 11.10
CA ASN A 230 1.97 -13.63 11.59
C ASN A 230 1.41 -13.68 13.02
N GLU A 231 1.85 -12.78 13.91
CA GLU A 231 1.30 -12.70 15.27
C GLU A 231 -0.16 -12.21 15.26
N LYS A 232 -0.50 -11.22 14.43
CA LYS A 232 -1.88 -10.75 14.30
C LYS A 232 -2.83 -11.85 13.81
N LEU A 233 -2.41 -12.64 12.80
CA LEU A 233 -3.21 -13.73 12.25
C LEU A 233 -3.44 -14.88 13.23
N LYS A 234 -2.56 -15.08 14.23
CA LYS A 234 -2.81 -16.03 15.33
C LYS A 234 -3.93 -15.56 16.27
N ALA A 235 -4.07 -14.25 16.46
CA ALA A 235 -5.07 -13.69 17.36
C ALA A 235 -6.45 -13.56 16.69
N SER A 236 -6.47 -13.19 15.40
CA SER A 236 -7.70 -13.01 14.60
C SER A 236 -7.36 -13.08 13.12
N ALA A 237 -8.33 -13.48 12.29
CA ALA A 237 -8.16 -13.55 10.85
C ALA A 237 -9.34 -12.92 10.12
N PRO A 238 -9.16 -12.33 8.93
CA PRO A 238 -10.26 -11.92 8.07
C PRO A 238 -10.99 -13.16 7.51
N ASP A 239 -12.21 -12.98 7.01
CA ASP A 239 -12.97 -14.05 6.36
C ASP A 239 -12.29 -14.58 5.10
N ILE A 240 -11.62 -13.69 4.36
CA ILE A 240 -10.87 -13.98 3.14
C ILE A 240 -9.50 -13.32 3.26
N LEU A 241 -8.45 -14.14 3.26
CA LEU A 241 -7.06 -13.68 3.20
C LEU A 241 -6.49 -14.00 1.83
N LEU A 242 -6.27 -12.97 1.03
CA LEU A 242 -5.67 -13.08 -0.30
C LEU A 242 -4.15 -12.91 -0.21
N SER A 243 -3.42 -13.79 -0.87
CA SER A 243 -1.94 -13.74 -0.93
C SER A 243 -1.50 -13.94 -2.38
N PRO A 244 -1.44 -12.86 -3.19
CA PRO A 244 -1.00 -12.95 -4.58
C PRO A 244 0.46 -13.42 -4.67
N ASN A 245 0.81 -14.11 -5.76
CA ASN A 245 2.14 -14.63 -6.01
C ASN A 245 3.12 -13.49 -6.40
N VAL A 246 3.66 -12.81 -5.39
CA VAL A 246 4.53 -11.64 -5.56
C VAL A 246 5.85 -11.72 -4.76
N GLU A 247 6.16 -12.84 -4.16
CA GLU A 247 7.30 -13.04 -3.23
C GLU A 247 8.64 -12.73 -3.91
N ARG A 248 8.79 -13.10 -5.18
CA ARG A 248 10.02 -12.94 -5.96
C ARG A 248 10.39 -11.48 -6.25
N TYR A 249 9.44 -10.53 -6.06
CA TYR A 249 9.68 -9.12 -6.36
C TYR A 249 10.20 -8.35 -5.15
N ARG A 250 11.12 -7.42 -5.41
CA ARG A 250 11.63 -6.51 -4.37
C ARG A 250 10.73 -5.27 -4.26
N VAL A 251 10.75 -4.64 -3.07
CA VAL A 251 9.93 -3.48 -2.72
C VAL A 251 10.01 -2.32 -3.73
N MET A 252 11.17 -2.15 -4.40
CA MET A 252 11.42 -1.01 -5.32
C MET A 252 11.31 -1.38 -6.81
N GLN A 253 10.89 -2.59 -7.17
CA GLN A 253 10.83 -3.04 -8.56
C GLN A 253 9.54 -2.62 -9.30
N PHE A 254 9.11 -1.38 -9.15
CA PHE A 254 7.93 -0.83 -9.81
C PHE A 254 7.99 -0.89 -11.35
N HIS A 255 9.19 -0.93 -11.93
CA HIS A 255 9.40 -1.08 -13.36
C HIS A 255 8.96 -2.45 -13.91
N LEU A 256 8.73 -3.43 -13.04
CA LEU A 256 8.23 -4.75 -13.40
C LEU A 256 6.70 -4.86 -13.28
N ILE A 257 5.97 -3.74 -13.41
CA ILE A 257 4.52 -3.69 -13.22
C ILE A 257 3.78 -4.74 -14.05
N ASP A 258 4.13 -4.93 -15.30
CA ASP A 258 3.46 -5.92 -16.17
C ASP A 258 3.72 -7.34 -15.67
N ASP A 259 4.95 -7.69 -15.34
CA ASP A 259 5.33 -9.00 -14.82
C ASP A 259 4.69 -9.29 -13.44
N ILE A 260 4.60 -8.28 -12.56
CA ILE A 260 3.92 -8.41 -11.26
C ILE A 260 2.43 -8.67 -11.46
N LEU A 261 1.77 -7.93 -12.35
CA LEU A 261 0.35 -8.10 -12.61
C LEU A 261 0.05 -9.45 -13.25
N ASP A 262 0.87 -9.91 -14.20
CA ASP A 262 0.69 -11.20 -14.85
C ASP A 262 0.85 -12.37 -13.86
N ASN A 263 1.86 -12.32 -12.99
CA ASN A 263 2.05 -13.34 -11.96
C ASN A 263 0.99 -13.34 -10.88
N ALA A 264 0.45 -12.18 -10.52
CA ALA A 264 -0.60 -12.05 -9.54
C ALA A 264 -2.01 -12.28 -10.13
N ALA A 265 -2.18 -12.43 -11.44
CA ALA A 265 -3.47 -12.53 -12.12
C ALA A 265 -4.45 -13.56 -11.52
N PRO A 266 -4.02 -14.74 -11.03
CA PRO A 266 -4.94 -15.73 -10.42
C PRO A 266 -5.72 -15.21 -9.22
N ILE A 267 -5.25 -14.14 -8.56
CA ILE A 267 -5.91 -13.58 -7.36
C ILE A 267 -7.33 -13.07 -7.66
N LYS A 268 -7.60 -12.67 -8.92
CA LYS A 268 -8.95 -12.21 -9.33
C LYS A 268 -9.97 -13.32 -9.19
N ASP A 269 -9.66 -14.50 -9.71
CA ASP A 269 -10.56 -15.64 -9.68
C ASP A 269 -10.66 -16.23 -8.25
N GLU A 270 -9.59 -16.15 -7.46
CA GLU A 270 -9.60 -16.53 -6.06
C GLU A 270 -10.58 -15.65 -5.27
N LEU A 271 -10.47 -14.33 -5.41
CA LEU A 271 -11.39 -13.38 -4.75
C LEU A 271 -12.84 -13.62 -5.17
N LYS A 272 -13.11 -13.75 -6.48
CA LYS A 272 -14.47 -13.94 -6.97
C LYS A 272 -15.10 -15.21 -6.39
N ARG A 273 -14.39 -16.34 -6.43
CA ARG A 273 -14.88 -17.61 -5.86
C ARG A 273 -15.12 -17.51 -4.37
N ALA A 274 -14.20 -16.89 -3.63
CA ALA A 274 -14.32 -16.75 -2.18
C ALA A 274 -15.51 -15.84 -1.80
N LEU A 275 -15.71 -14.73 -2.53
CA LEU A 275 -16.85 -13.84 -2.32
C LEU A 275 -18.18 -14.51 -2.65
N GLU A 276 -18.29 -15.22 -3.79
CA GLU A 276 -19.50 -15.97 -4.15
C GLU A 276 -19.89 -16.98 -3.06
N GLN A 277 -18.93 -17.71 -2.53
CA GLN A 277 -19.15 -18.66 -1.44
C GLN A 277 -19.67 -17.97 -0.17
N ARG A 278 -19.10 -16.83 0.20
CA ARG A 278 -19.52 -16.08 1.39
C ARG A 278 -20.90 -15.42 1.21
N LEU A 279 -21.18 -14.86 0.04
CA LEU A 279 -22.47 -14.25 -0.27
C LEU A 279 -23.61 -15.28 -0.26
N ASN A 280 -23.37 -16.47 -0.84
CA ASN A 280 -24.33 -17.56 -0.82
C ASN A 280 -24.57 -18.13 0.58
N ALA A 281 -23.57 -18.13 1.45
CA ALA A 281 -23.70 -18.58 2.84
C ALA A 281 -24.43 -17.58 3.75
N ALA A 282 -24.47 -16.30 3.35
CA ALA A 282 -25.15 -15.21 4.08
C ALA A 282 -26.60 -14.97 3.63
N SER A 283 -27.03 -15.59 2.52
CA SER A 283 -28.40 -15.57 1.98
C SER A 283 -29.26 -16.67 2.57
#